data_4abd94116fbf320337f630a27e91b567
#
_entry.id   4abd94116fbf320337f630a27e91b567
#
_cell.length_a   1.000
_cell.length_b   1.000
_cell.length_c   1.000
_cell.angle_alpha   90.00
_cell.angle_beta   90.00
_cell.angle_gamma   90.00
#
_symmetry.space_group_name_H-M   'P 1'
#
loop_
_entity.id
_entity.type
_entity.pdbx_description
1 polymer ?
#
loop_
_entity_poly.entity_id
_entity_poly.type
_entity_poly.pdbx_seq_one_letter_code
_entity_poly.pdbx_strand_id
1 'polypeptide(L)'
;MRRAALSGLAAALIAVPAFVSSQTTAQDWIPLQDGKSLGGWKTAERPEAWVVEDGAFVSHGDRSHLFYVGKVAKHEFKNFELSLDVMTSPGANSGVYVHTKWQGPGWPAAGYELQVINSNPPAEKMNGYIEHKMTGSVYAVRNTWVAPAKDNEWFNYRIRVVGKTIQTFVNGKLVAEYAEAANAPRADDKKGRFLGSGTFALQAHDPASVVKYRDIKVRLLPNDATPPAGLVALADRELDELVGWASNDNIPLIDLGLVAPAGDASAFWSDVRRHGLTLGSELPAGALANYPGSVVVVVDAAGPPNIDLLKAAKAAGAKVAFSSGGATSVDAARLKARLQAIKTARLGWNDFWVPGKN
;
A
#
# COMPACT_ATOMS: atom_id res chain seq x y z
N MET A 1 -40.18 81.93 4.52
CA MET A 1 -38.77 81.55 4.31
C MET A 1 -38.58 80.20 4.96
N ARG A 2 -38.57 79.08 4.21
CA ARG A 2 -38.35 77.72 4.69
C ARG A 2 -37.01 77.26 4.15
N ARG A 3 -36.09 76.95 5.06
CA ARG A 3 -34.79 76.37 4.72
C ARG A 3 -34.93 74.85 4.62
N ALA A 4 -34.56 74.32 3.48
CA ALA A 4 -34.44 72.89 3.25
C ALA A 4 -33.09 72.41 3.75
N ALA A 5 -33.10 71.30 4.55
CA ALA A 5 -31.91 70.63 5.02
C ALA A 5 -31.59 69.48 4.02
N LEU A 6 -30.40 69.51 3.43
CA LEU A 6 -29.87 68.39 2.66
C LEU A 6 -29.24 67.37 3.61
N SER A 7 -29.77 66.17 3.65
CA SER A 7 -29.15 65.00 4.34
C SER A 7 -28.21 64.29 3.37
N GLY A 8 -26.94 64.36 3.63
CA GLY A 8 -25.93 63.61 2.88
C GLY A 8 -25.89 62.16 3.35
N LEU A 9 -26.10 61.22 2.44
CA LEU A 9 -25.89 59.77 2.63
C LEU A 9 -24.40 59.51 2.40
N ALA A 10 -23.70 59.10 3.47
CA ALA A 10 -22.35 58.56 3.35
C ALA A 10 -22.42 57.05 3.00
N ALA A 11 -21.97 56.71 1.81
CA ALA A 11 -21.82 55.34 1.40
C ALA A 11 -20.53 54.74 1.98
N ALA A 12 -20.66 53.81 2.91
CA ALA A 12 -19.50 53.07 3.43
C ALA A 12 -19.12 51.95 2.41
N LEU A 13 -17.97 52.10 1.79
CA LEU A 13 -17.33 51.04 1.01
C LEU A 13 -16.81 49.95 1.96
N ILE A 14 -17.45 48.81 1.97
CA ILE A 14 -16.95 47.60 2.60
C ILE A 14 -15.92 46.98 1.66
N ALA A 15 -14.64 47.08 2.01
CA ALA A 15 -13.56 46.39 1.32
C ALA A 15 -13.64 44.87 1.70
N VAL A 16 -14.03 44.05 0.74
CA VAL A 16 -13.96 42.58 0.87
C VAL A 16 -12.51 42.21 0.63
N PRO A 17 -11.85 41.51 1.60
CA PRO A 17 -10.49 41.02 1.36
C PRO A 17 -10.54 39.95 0.25
N ALA A 18 -9.82 40.20 -0.84
CA ALA A 18 -9.60 39.21 -1.87
C ALA A 18 -8.73 38.09 -1.28
N PHE A 19 -9.32 36.92 -1.05
CA PHE A 19 -8.55 35.70 -0.81
C PHE A 19 -7.75 35.39 -2.07
N VAL A 20 -6.47 35.73 -2.05
CA VAL A 20 -5.50 35.25 -3.03
C VAL A 20 -5.31 33.76 -2.74
N SER A 21 -6.07 32.93 -3.44
CA SER A 21 -5.80 31.49 -3.52
C SER A 21 -4.42 31.35 -4.18
N SER A 22 -3.40 31.02 -3.43
CA SER A 22 -2.11 30.65 -4.00
C SER A 22 -2.31 29.35 -4.76
N GLN A 23 -2.50 29.45 -6.06
CA GLN A 23 -2.39 28.30 -6.95
C GLN A 23 -0.94 27.81 -6.86
N THR A 24 -0.73 26.75 -6.12
CA THR A 24 0.52 26.00 -6.15
C THR A 24 0.64 25.46 -7.56
N THR A 25 1.51 26.06 -8.38
CA THR A 25 1.82 25.55 -9.71
C THR A 25 2.27 24.11 -9.55
N ALA A 26 1.57 23.19 -10.20
CA ALA A 26 1.96 21.79 -10.22
C ALA A 26 3.39 21.72 -10.74
N GLN A 27 4.30 21.23 -9.91
CA GLN A 27 5.69 21.09 -10.28
C GLN A 27 5.81 20.04 -11.39
N ASP A 28 6.57 20.31 -12.43
CA ASP A 28 6.69 19.45 -13.60
C ASP A 28 7.37 18.11 -13.26
N TRP A 29 7.05 17.08 -14.01
CA TRP A 29 7.73 15.80 -13.94
C TRP A 29 9.15 15.91 -14.50
N ILE A 30 10.11 15.45 -13.74
CA ILE A 30 11.54 15.45 -14.10
C ILE A 30 11.93 14.00 -14.43
N PRO A 31 12.40 13.73 -15.68
CA PRO A 31 12.84 12.38 -16.04
C PRO A 31 14.09 11.97 -15.28
N LEU A 32 14.12 10.72 -14.84
CA LEU A 32 15.26 10.07 -14.19
C LEU A 32 15.93 9.04 -15.09
N GLN A 33 15.42 8.85 -16.30
CA GLN A 33 15.87 7.89 -17.30
C GLN A 33 15.92 8.56 -18.67
N ASP A 34 16.93 8.22 -19.48
CA ASP A 34 17.07 8.70 -20.85
C ASP A 34 16.62 7.68 -21.91
N GLY A 35 16.26 6.46 -21.50
CA GLY A 35 15.88 5.36 -22.36
C GLY A 35 17.00 4.78 -23.22
N LYS A 36 18.24 5.23 -23.05
CA LYS A 36 19.39 4.84 -23.89
C LYS A 36 20.52 4.21 -23.09
N SER A 37 20.63 4.58 -21.83
CA SER A 37 21.73 4.14 -20.96
C SER A 37 21.26 4.04 -19.51
N LEU A 38 22.07 3.41 -18.66
CA LEU A 38 21.89 3.44 -17.21
C LEU A 38 22.42 4.75 -16.59
N GLY A 39 22.60 5.80 -17.39
CA GLY A 39 23.12 7.10 -16.94
C GLY A 39 22.32 7.67 -15.77
N GLY A 40 23.03 8.07 -14.70
CA GLY A 40 22.42 8.52 -13.45
C GLY A 40 21.98 7.39 -12.51
N TRP A 41 22.21 6.14 -12.90
CA TRP A 41 21.94 4.96 -12.07
C TRP A 41 23.21 4.14 -11.88
N LYS A 42 23.32 3.44 -10.74
CA LYS A 42 24.50 2.66 -10.37
C LYS A 42 24.09 1.37 -9.66
N THR A 43 24.65 0.26 -10.11
CA THR A 43 24.45 -1.05 -9.47
C THR A 43 25.36 -1.20 -8.25
N ALA A 44 24.86 -1.86 -7.23
CA ALA A 44 25.63 -2.23 -6.04
C ALA A 44 26.46 -3.49 -6.27
N GLU A 45 25.90 -4.43 -7.01
CA GLU A 45 26.49 -5.73 -7.35
C GLU A 45 25.90 -6.19 -8.69
N ARG A 46 26.59 -7.10 -9.37
CA ARG A 46 26.14 -7.76 -10.62
C ARG A 46 25.58 -6.77 -11.65
N PRO A 47 26.43 -5.89 -12.21
CA PRO A 47 25.97 -4.92 -13.21
C PRO A 47 25.35 -5.59 -14.44
N GLU A 48 25.73 -6.82 -14.74
CA GLU A 48 25.17 -7.64 -15.82
C GLU A 48 23.68 -8.01 -15.62
N ALA A 49 23.15 -7.88 -14.41
CA ALA A 49 21.73 -8.09 -14.15
C ALA A 49 20.85 -6.95 -14.70
N TRP A 50 21.43 -5.92 -15.26
CA TRP A 50 20.72 -4.76 -15.78
C TRP A 50 21.16 -4.43 -17.20
N VAL A 51 20.21 -4.37 -18.11
CA VAL A 51 20.42 -3.92 -19.49
C VAL A 51 19.41 -2.84 -19.87
N VAL A 52 19.65 -2.15 -20.97
CA VAL A 52 18.69 -1.22 -21.57
C VAL A 52 18.22 -1.83 -22.89
N GLU A 53 16.91 -2.10 -22.98
CA GLU A 53 16.26 -2.66 -24.16
C GLU A 53 15.00 -1.87 -24.46
N ASP A 54 14.82 -1.45 -25.72
CA ASP A 54 13.61 -0.74 -26.20
C ASP A 54 13.20 0.46 -25.31
N GLY A 55 14.19 1.20 -24.81
CA GLY A 55 13.96 2.34 -23.94
C GLY A 55 13.64 2.01 -22.48
N ALA A 56 13.65 0.75 -22.10
CA ALA A 56 13.41 0.29 -20.74
C ALA A 56 14.68 -0.22 -20.06
N PHE A 57 14.77 -0.04 -18.75
CA PHE A 57 15.69 -0.80 -17.90
C PHE A 57 15.10 -2.19 -17.72
N VAL A 58 15.85 -3.21 -18.00
CA VAL A 58 15.42 -4.61 -17.85
C VAL A 58 16.27 -5.26 -16.79
N SER A 59 15.61 -5.76 -15.75
CA SER A 59 16.26 -6.58 -14.73
C SER A 59 16.15 -8.05 -15.09
N HIS A 60 17.24 -8.76 -14.93
CA HIS A 60 17.32 -10.22 -15.06
C HIS A 60 18.54 -10.74 -14.28
N GLY A 61 18.58 -12.03 -14.02
CA GLY A 61 19.73 -12.60 -13.30
C GLY A 61 19.60 -12.56 -11.78
N ASP A 62 20.69 -12.80 -11.11
CA ASP A 62 20.76 -12.85 -9.66
C ASP A 62 20.51 -11.49 -9.01
N ARG A 63 20.28 -11.52 -7.69
CA ARG A 63 20.05 -10.30 -6.88
C ARG A 63 21.01 -9.17 -7.24
N SER A 64 20.45 -8.04 -7.62
CA SER A 64 21.14 -6.78 -7.86
C SER A 64 20.19 -5.61 -7.60
N HIS A 65 20.72 -4.48 -7.19
CA HIS A 65 19.93 -3.26 -7.01
C HIS A 65 20.54 -2.11 -7.80
N LEU A 66 19.70 -1.44 -8.60
CA LEU A 66 20.07 -0.31 -9.44
C LEU A 66 19.64 0.98 -8.72
N PHE A 67 20.57 1.69 -8.12
CA PHE A 67 20.32 2.91 -7.34
C PHE A 67 20.40 4.16 -8.20
N TYR A 68 19.47 5.09 -8.02
CA TYR A 68 19.57 6.41 -8.61
C TYR A 68 20.65 7.23 -7.89
N VAL A 69 21.65 7.69 -8.64
CA VAL A 69 22.75 8.52 -8.17
C VAL A 69 22.91 9.79 -9.02
N GLY A 70 21.88 10.11 -9.80
CA GLY A 70 21.86 11.27 -10.70
C GLY A 70 21.75 12.61 -9.98
N LYS A 71 21.67 13.67 -10.77
CA LYS A 71 21.77 15.05 -10.27
C LYS A 71 20.47 15.61 -9.68
N VAL A 72 19.30 15.04 -10.03
CA VAL A 72 18.00 15.54 -9.58
C VAL A 72 17.94 15.46 -8.06
N ALA A 73 17.60 16.55 -7.40
CA ALA A 73 17.59 16.71 -5.95
C ALA A 73 18.86 16.21 -5.25
N LYS A 74 20.00 16.13 -5.95
CA LYS A 74 21.24 15.51 -5.48
C LYS A 74 21.03 14.06 -4.99
N HIS A 75 20.10 13.34 -5.63
CA HIS A 75 19.58 12.01 -5.24
C HIS A 75 19.15 11.88 -3.77
N GLU A 76 18.69 12.99 -3.20
CA GLU A 76 18.18 13.07 -1.83
C GLU A 76 16.75 13.61 -1.88
N PHE A 77 15.77 12.69 -2.06
CA PHE A 77 14.36 13.01 -2.18
C PHE A 77 13.70 12.95 -0.81
N LYS A 78 12.85 13.93 -0.47
CA LYS A 78 12.10 13.98 0.79
C LYS A 78 10.62 13.78 0.55
N ASN A 79 9.96 14.75 -0.06
CA ASN A 79 8.56 14.67 -0.48
C ASN A 79 8.51 14.63 -2.00
N PHE A 80 7.83 13.66 -2.55
CA PHE A 80 7.83 13.46 -4.01
C PHE A 80 6.65 12.58 -4.48
N GLU A 81 6.43 12.62 -5.77
CA GLU A 81 5.79 11.53 -6.51
C GLU A 81 6.81 10.94 -7.49
N LEU A 82 6.98 9.64 -7.44
CA LEU A 82 7.73 8.85 -8.40
C LEU A 82 6.73 8.12 -9.29
N SER A 83 6.89 8.23 -10.61
CA SER A 83 6.06 7.52 -11.58
C SER A 83 6.97 6.74 -12.53
N LEU A 84 6.60 5.52 -12.80
CA LEU A 84 7.28 4.65 -13.74
C LEU A 84 6.27 3.67 -14.35
N ASP A 85 6.54 3.26 -15.60
CA ASP A 85 5.82 2.15 -16.20
C ASP A 85 6.61 0.86 -15.95
N VAL A 86 5.89 -0.18 -15.58
CA VAL A 86 6.46 -1.49 -15.20
C VAL A 86 5.79 -2.59 -16.00
N MET A 87 6.56 -3.60 -16.40
CA MET A 87 6.04 -4.85 -16.94
C MET A 87 6.80 -6.02 -16.35
N THR A 88 6.08 -6.98 -15.80
CA THR A 88 6.62 -8.21 -15.21
C THR A 88 6.45 -9.38 -16.16
N SER A 89 7.41 -10.30 -16.19
CA SER A 89 7.17 -11.65 -16.72
C SER A 89 6.37 -12.50 -15.73
N PRO A 90 5.69 -13.57 -16.15
CA PRO A 90 4.96 -14.46 -15.24
C PRO A 90 5.86 -15.01 -14.13
N GLY A 91 5.45 -14.81 -12.88
CA GLY A 91 6.18 -15.24 -11.71
C GLY A 91 7.39 -14.38 -11.32
N ALA A 92 7.61 -13.24 -11.99
CA ALA A 92 8.70 -12.34 -11.65
C ALA A 92 8.48 -11.64 -10.31
N ASN A 93 9.54 -11.55 -9.53
CA ASN A 93 9.62 -10.81 -8.27
C ASN A 93 10.59 -9.64 -8.42
N SER A 94 10.19 -8.47 -7.94
CA SER A 94 10.99 -7.26 -7.94
C SER A 94 10.46 -6.24 -6.94
N GLY A 95 11.10 -5.07 -6.83
CA GLY A 95 10.68 -3.99 -5.96
C GLY A 95 11.24 -2.63 -6.36
N VAL A 96 10.54 -1.59 -5.94
CA VAL A 96 11.00 -0.20 -6.03
C VAL A 96 11.27 0.29 -4.62
N TYR A 97 12.50 0.69 -4.34
CA TYR A 97 12.88 1.23 -3.04
C TYR A 97 12.79 2.77 -3.05
N VAL A 98 12.30 3.31 -1.96
CA VAL A 98 12.24 4.77 -1.72
C VAL A 98 12.90 5.13 -0.39
N HIS A 99 13.46 6.33 -0.29
CA HIS A 99 14.25 6.79 0.85
C HIS A 99 15.40 5.85 1.22
N THR A 100 15.87 5.07 0.25
CA THR A 100 17.04 4.22 0.43
C THR A 100 18.33 5.01 0.27
N LYS A 101 19.46 4.35 0.46
CA LYS A 101 20.80 4.94 0.27
C LYS A 101 21.64 3.99 -0.53
N TRP A 102 22.48 4.55 -1.41
CA TRP A 102 23.45 3.72 -2.11
C TRP A 102 24.32 2.97 -1.10
N GLN A 103 24.46 1.69 -1.31
CA GLN A 103 25.25 0.79 -0.46
C GLN A 103 25.98 -0.25 -1.32
N GLY A 104 26.89 -1.00 -0.70
CA GLY A 104 27.51 -2.18 -1.31
C GLY A 104 26.52 -3.35 -1.49
N PRO A 105 27.03 -4.54 -1.82
CA PRO A 105 26.20 -5.73 -2.06
C PRO A 105 25.24 -6.05 -0.93
N GLY A 106 24.10 -6.63 -1.27
CA GLY A 106 23.05 -7.04 -0.33
C GLY A 106 21.71 -6.34 -0.56
N TRP A 107 20.73 -6.71 0.23
CA TRP A 107 19.42 -6.06 0.23
C TRP A 107 19.53 -4.64 0.79
N PRO A 108 18.83 -3.65 0.20
CA PRO A 108 18.84 -2.29 0.75
C PRO A 108 18.43 -2.25 2.22
N ALA A 109 19.31 -1.72 3.06
CA ALA A 109 19.13 -1.68 4.50
C ALA A 109 18.29 -0.48 4.96
N ALA A 110 18.14 0.54 4.12
CA ALA A 110 17.43 1.78 4.43
C ALA A 110 16.22 1.97 3.50
N GLY A 111 15.24 2.72 4.00
CA GLY A 111 14.02 3.05 3.26
C GLY A 111 13.03 1.90 3.18
N TYR A 112 12.06 2.04 2.30
CA TYR A 112 10.99 1.06 2.12
C TYR A 112 11.00 0.48 0.72
N GLU A 113 10.72 -0.81 0.65
CA GLU A 113 10.45 -1.52 -0.60
C GLU A 113 8.96 -1.45 -0.92
N LEU A 114 8.65 -1.08 -2.16
CA LEU A 114 7.33 -1.12 -2.75
C LEU A 114 7.33 -2.27 -3.75
N GLN A 115 6.58 -3.32 -3.41
CA GLN A 115 6.62 -4.61 -4.09
C GLN A 115 6.18 -4.54 -5.55
N VAL A 116 6.80 -5.38 -6.38
CA VAL A 116 6.47 -5.61 -7.80
C VAL A 116 6.42 -7.11 -8.05
N ILE A 117 5.23 -7.68 -7.94
CA ILE A 117 4.91 -9.08 -8.27
C ILE A 117 3.43 -9.19 -8.61
N ASN A 118 3.09 -9.71 -9.79
CA ASN A 118 1.71 -9.84 -10.25
C ASN A 118 1.20 -11.29 -10.25
N SER A 119 2.10 -12.26 -10.31
CA SER A 119 1.78 -13.69 -10.13
C SER A 119 2.92 -14.42 -9.45
N ASN A 120 2.64 -15.56 -8.88
CA ASN A 120 3.68 -16.47 -8.39
C ASN A 120 4.07 -17.46 -9.49
N PRO A 121 5.31 -17.96 -9.49
CA PRO A 121 5.71 -19.08 -10.32
C PRO A 121 4.81 -20.30 -10.06
N PRO A 122 4.70 -21.24 -10.99
CA PRO A 122 4.04 -22.51 -10.74
C PRO A 122 4.57 -23.20 -9.47
N ALA A 123 3.68 -23.85 -8.72
CA ALA A 123 3.99 -24.40 -7.38
C ALA A 123 5.21 -25.33 -7.35
N GLU A 124 5.44 -26.09 -8.43
CA GLU A 124 6.59 -26.97 -8.61
C GLU A 124 7.95 -26.24 -8.69
N LYS A 125 7.93 -24.93 -9.00
CA LYS A 125 9.13 -24.09 -9.07
C LYS A 125 9.38 -23.29 -7.81
N MET A 126 8.53 -23.39 -6.82
CA MET A 126 8.51 -22.47 -5.66
C MET A 126 9.13 -23.03 -4.39
N ASN A 127 9.65 -24.25 -4.39
CA ASN A 127 10.17 -24.89 -3.17
C ASN A 127 9.23 -24.73 -1.95
N GLY A 128 7.91 -24.68 -2.21
CA GLY A 128 6.88 -24.48 -1.19
C GLY A 128 6.67 -23.05 -0.69
N TYR A 129 7.44 -22.06 -1.19
CA TYR A 129 7.23 -20.67 -0.84
C TYR A 129 6.31 -19.96 -1.84
N ILE A 130 5.31 -19.26 -1.34
CA ILE A 130 4.40 -18.41 -2.11
C ILE A 130 4.51 -16.98 -1.58
N GLU A 131 4.87 -16.02 -2.45
CA GLU A 131 4.84 -14.61 -2.07
C GLU A 131 3.41 -14.09 -2.20
N HIS A 132 2.85 -13.68 -1.07
CA HIS A 132 1.49 -13.14 -1.01
C HIS A 132 1.44 -11.61 -1.03
N LYS A 133 2.58 -10.96 -0.86
CA LYS A 133 2.69 -9.50 -0.91
C LYS A 133 2.82 -9.05 -2.36
N MET A 134 1.71 -8.64 -2.97
CA MET A 134 1.61 -8.32 -4.39
C MET A 134 2.06 -6.88 -4.71
N THR A 135 2.14 -6.55 -6.00
CA THR A 135 2.45 -5.20 -6.49
C THR A 135 1.67 -4.13 -5.76
N GLY A 136 2.36 -3.10 -5.30
CA GLY A 136 1.78 -2.01 -4.53
C GLY A 136 1.93 -2.14 -3.02
N SER A 137 2.27 -3.33 -2.49
CA SER A 137 2.56 -3.48 -1.06
C SER A 137 3.72 -2.57 -0.62
N VAL A 138 3.58 -1.90 0.53
CA VAL A 138 4.72 -1.46 1.32
C VAL A 138 5.21 -2.71 2.05
N TYR A 139 6.26 -3.34 1.52
CA TYR A 139 6.66 -4.72 1.82
C TYR A 139 6.76 -5.03 3.31
N ALA A 140 5.98 -6.02 3.75
CA ALA A 140 5.90 -6.51 5.13
C ALA A 140 5.43 -5.44 6.16
N VAL A 141 4.84 -4.33 5.69
CA VAL A 141 4.31 -3.28 6.56
C VAL A 141 2.84 -3.00 6.22
N ARG A 142 2.53 -2.78 4.93
CA ARG A 142 1.16 -2.59 4.47
C ARG A 142 1.00 -3.32 3.14
N ASN A 143 0.45 -4.52 3.20
CA ASN A 143 0.44 -5.42 2.05
C ASN A 143 -0.87 -5.38 1.29
N THR A 144 -0.79 -5.59 -0.02
CA THR A 144 -1.90 -5.99 -0.87
C THR A 144 -1.77 -7.48 -1.18
N TRP A 145 -2.89 -8.16 -1.27
CA TRP A 145 -2.95 -9.62 -1.40
C TRP A 145 -3.46 -10.08 -2.75
N VAL A 146 -3.88 -9.11 -3.56
CA VAL A 146 -4.32 -9.31 -4.93
C VAL A 146 -3.48 -8.44 -5.84
N ALA A 147 -2.94 -9.02 -6.89
CA ALA A 147 -2.19 -8.28 -7.89
C ALA A 147 -3.11 -7.27 -8.61
N PRO A 148 -2.78 -5.97 -8.58
CA PRO A 148 -3.60 -4.94 -9.22
C PRO A 148 -3.32 -4.80 -10.73
N ALA A 149 -2.34 -5.55 -11.25
CA ALA A 149 -1.93 -5.58 -12.65
C ALA A 149 -1.69 -7.02 -13.11
N LYS A 150 -1.45 -7.19 -14.41
CA LYS A 150 -1.16 -8.50 -15.02
C LYS A 150 0.26 -8.55 -15.53
N ASP A 151 0.80 -9.77 -15.60
CA ASP A 151 2.08 -10.01 -16.25
C ASP A 151 1.99 -9.79 -17.77
N ASN A 152 3.12 -9.44 -18.38
CA ASN A 152 3.27 -9.14 -19.80
C ASN A 152 2.45 -7.94 -20.30
N GLU A 153 1.87 -7.15 -19.39
CA GLU A 153 1.18 -5.90 -19.68
C GLU A 153 1.91 -4.73 -18.99
N TRP A 154 2.07 -3.60 -19.69
CA TRP A 154 2.57 -2.39 -19.06
C TRP A 154 1.53 -1.81 -18.13
N PHE A 155 1.93 -1.47 -16.91
CA PHE A 155 1.12 -0.72 -15.96
C PHE A 155 1.89 0.46 -15.41
N ASN A 156 1.20 1.56 -15.16
CA ASN A 156 1.79 2.69 -14.47
C ASN A 156 1.82 2.43 -12.97
N TYR A 157 3.00 2.53 -12.39
CA TYR A 157 3.21 2.46 -10.95
C TYR A 157 3.60 3.84 -10.44
N ARG A 158 2.76 4.44 -9.62
CA ARG A 158 3.03 5.73 -9.00
C ARG A 158 3.12 5.59 -7.50
N ILE A 159 4.17 6.17 -6.94
CA ILE A 159 4.49 6.17 -5.52
C ILE A 159 4.52 7.62 -5.06
N ARG A 160 3.71 7.96 -4.06
CA ARG A 160 3.71 9.28 -3.44
C ARG A 160 4.20 9.18 -2.01
N VAL A 161 5.19 10.01 -1.66
CA VAL A 161 5.69 10.13 -0.29
C VAL A 161 5.57 11.58 0.15
N VAL A 162 4.89 11.79 1.28
CA VAL A 162 4.74 13.10 1.93
C VAL A 162 4.92 12.92 3.43
N GLY A 163 5.96 13.53 3.99
CA GLY A 163 6.29 13.38 5.41
C GLY A 163 6.50 11.91 5.79
N LYS A 164 5.65 11.42 6.66
CA LYS A 164 5.67 10.03 7.15
C LYS A 164 4.63 9.13 6.47
N THR A 165 4.22 9.48 5.26
CA THR A 165 3.16 8.77 4.55
C THR A 165 3.63 8.27 3.20
N ILE A 166 3.36 7.01 2.89
CA ILE A 166 3.51 6.39 1.56
C ILE A 166 2.13 6.06 1.01
N GLN A 167 1.90 6.39 -0.25
CA GLN A 167 0.78 5.89 -1.03
C GLN A 167 1.30 5.25 -2.31
N THR A 168 0.78 4.09 -2.67
CA THR A 168 1.07 3.41 -3.93
C THR A 168 -0.18 3.38 -4.80
N PHE A 169 0.01 3.62 -6.10
CA PHE A 169 -1.08 3.62 -7.09
C PHE A 169 -0.68 2.77 -8.27
N VAL A 170 -1.59 1.95 -8.75
CA VAL A 170 -1.43 1.19 -9.99
C VAL A 170 -2.53 1.63 -10.97
N ASN A 171 -2.11 2.06 -12.16
CA ASN A 171 -3.02 2.61 -13.18
C ASN A 171 -3.97 3.68 -12.61
N GLY A 172 -3.41 4.57 -11.75
CA GLY A 172 -4.14 5.66 -11.10
C GLY A 172 -5.00 5.28 -9.90
N LYS A 173 -5.19 4.00 -9.61
CA LYS A 173 -5.97 3.53 -8.44
C LYS A 173 -5.07 3.39 -7.22
N LEU A 174 -5.51 3.92 -6.08
CA LEU A 174 -4.83 3.72 -4.79
C LEU A 174 -4.86 2.23 -4.42
N VAL A 175 -3.69 1.67 -4.11
CA VAL A 175 -3.50 0.26 -3.81
C VAL A 175 -3.14 0.04 -2.35
N ALA A 176 -2.18 0.80 -1.85
CA ALA A 176 -1.80 0.78 -0.45
C ALA A 176 -1.49 2.19 0.07
N GLU A 177 -1.74 2.38 1.34
CA GLU A 177 -1.47 3.61 2.07
C GLU A 177 -0.90 3.26 3.44
N TYR A 178 0.23 3.86 3.81
CA TYR A 178 0.92 3.63 5.07
C TYR A 178 1.37 4.94 5.69
N ALA A 179 1.07 5.12 6.97
CA ALA A 179 1.62 6.20 7.79
C ALA A 179 2.60 5.61 8.81
N GLU A 180 3.87 6.03 8.72
CA GLU A 180 4.91 5.59 9.64
C GLU A 180 4.70 6.21 11.02
N ALA A 181 4.58 5.36 12.02
CA ALA A 181 4.49 5.78 13.42
C ALA A 181 5.80 6.42 13.91
N ALA A 182 5.70 7.34 14.86
CA ALA A 182 6.88 8.03 15.42
C ALA A 182 7.91 7.05 16.01
N ASN A 183 7.43 5.95 16.61
CA ASN A 183 8.26 4.93 17.26
C ASN A 183 8.03 3.55 16.62
N ALA A 184 7.81 3.52 15.31
CA ALA A 184 7.59 2.27 14.60
C ALA A 184 8.74 1.29 14.86
N PRO A 185 8.46 0.08 15.35
CA PRO A 185 9.49 -0.90 15.63
C PRO A 185 10.08 -1.41 14.32
N ARG A 186 11.30 -1.87 14.41
CA ARG A 186 11.97 -2.51 13.27
C ARG A 186 12.62 -3.80 13.75
N ALA A 187 12.45 -4.84 12.99
CA ALA A 187 13.24 -6.05 13.15
C ALA A 187 14.72 -5.72 12.98
N ASP A 188 15.61 -6.53 13.55
CA ASP A 188 17.04 -6.26 13.55
C ASP A 188 17.64 -6.09 12.15
N ASP A 189 17.15 -6.84 11.18
CA ASP A 189 17.52 -6.76 9.76
C ASP A 189 16.83 -5.60 9.01
N LYS A 190 15.94 -4.85 9.67
CA LYS A 190 15.13 -3.76 9.10
C LYS A 190 15.30 -2.43 9.83
N LYS A 191 16.34 -2.28 10.67
CA LYS A 191 16.58 -1.06 11.47
C LYS A 191 16.67 0.23 10.65
N GLY A 192 17.03 0.16 9.38
CA GLY A 192 17.09 1.30 8.47
C GLY A 192 15.78 1.66 7.77
N ARG A 193 14.69 0.96 8.02
CA ARG A 193 13.37 1.23 7.43
C ARG A 193 12.71 2.43 8.05
N PHE A 194 13.04 3.62 7.56
CA PHE A 194 12.45 4.88 8.00
C PHE A 194 12.12 5.79 6.82
N LEU A 195 11.01 6.51 6.94
CA LEU A 195 10.75 7.66 6.08
C LEU A 195 11.51 8.88 6.57
N GLY A 196 12.20 9.53 5.68
CA GLY A 196 12.98 10.74 5.95
C GLY A 196 13.37 11.40 4.64
N SER A 197 14.51 11.00 4.11
CA SER A 197 14.98 11.34 2.77
C SER A 197 15.95 10.27 2.29
N GLY A 198 16.18 10.24 1.00
CA GLY A 198 17.08 9.31 0.35
C GLY A 198 16.80 9.16 -1.13
N THR A 199 17.41 8.17 -1.74
CA THR A 199 17.29 7.90 -3.17
C THR A 199 16.28 6.78 -3.47
N PHE A 200 16.23 6.40 -4.76
CA PHE A 200 15.46 5.28 -5.26
C PHE A 200 16.39 4.11 -5.63
N ALA A 201 15.85 2.90 -5.57
CA ALA A 201 16.50 1.76 -6.20
C ALA A 201 15.45 0.84 -6.83
N LEU A 202 15.84 0.16 -7.91
CA LEU A 202 15.09 -0.90 -8.56
C LEU A 202 15.75 -2.23 -8.24
N GLN A 203 14.96 -3.30 -8.13
CA GLN A 203 15.45 -4.62 -7.73
C GLN A 203 15.48 -5.58 -8.93
N ALA A 204 16.60 -6.29 -9.11
CA ALA A 204 16.66 -7.60 -9.75
C ALA A 204 16.68 -8.63 -8.62
N HIS A 205 15.76 -9.57 -8.60
CA HIS A 205 15.54 -10.45 -7.45
C HIS A 205 16.24 -11.81 -7.63
N ASP A 206 15.99 -12.47 -8.73
CA ASP A 206 16.49 -13.81 -9.08
C ASP A 206 16.50 -14.03 -10.59
N PRO A 207 17.18 -15.09 -11.10
CA PRO A 207 17.31 -15.32 -12.54
C PRO A 207 16.02 -15.55 -13.32
N ALA A 208 14.94 -15.95 -12.64
CA ALA A 208 13.63 -16.18 -13.28
C ALA A 208 12.78 -14.90 -13.36
N SER A 209 13.19 -13.87 -12.62
CA SER A 209 12.44 -12.62 -12.49
C SER A 209 12.92 -11.60 -13.53
N VAL A 210 12.18 -11.50 -14.65
CA VAL A 210 12.41 -10.46 -15.65
C VAL A 210 11.39 -9.36 -15.49
N VAL A 211 11.87 -8.15 -15.17
CA VAL A 211 11.02 -6.96 -15.00
C VAL A 211 11.58 -5.80 -15.81
N LYS A 212 10.70 -5.10 -16.51
CA LYS A 212 11.03 -3.94 -17.34
C LYS A 212 10.48 -2.67 -16.71
N TYR A 213 11.30 -1.61 -16.73
CA TYR A 213 11.00 -0.30 -16.18
C TYR A 213 11.27 0.79 -17.20
N ARG A 214 10.30 1.65 -17.49
CA ARG A 214 10.47 2.79 -18.38
C ARG A 214 9.72 4.02 -17.90
N ASP A 215 9.91 5.14 -18.57
CA ASP A 215 9.25 6.43 -18.25
C ASP A 215 9.40 6.80 -16.76
N ILE A 216 10.61 6.52 -16.21
CA ILE A 216 10.91 6.80 -14.81
C ILE A 216 11.08 8.29 -14.62
N LYS A 217 10.21 8.90 -13.85
CA LYS A 217 10.19 10.35 -13.60
C LYS A 217 9.73 10.67 -12.18
N VAL A 218 10.20 11.78 -11.66
CA VAL A 218 9.87 12.28 -10.34
C VAL A 218 9.25 13.67 -10.43
N ARG A 219 8.30 13.94 -9.55
CA ARG A 219 7.81 15.28 -9.26
C ARG A 219 8.14 15.59 -7.81
N LEU A 220 8.92 16.64 -7.59
CA LEU A 220 9.25 17.08 -6.24
C LEU A 220 8.03 17.75 -5.61
N LEU A 221 7.79 17.48 -4.34
CA LEU A 221 6.71 18.12 -3.60
C LEU A 221 7.30 19.06 -2.55
N PRO A 222 6.59 20.12 -2.16
CA PRO A 222 7.05 21.04 -1.14
C PRO A 222 7.42 20.35 0.17
N ASN A 223 8.42 20.89 0.87
CA ASN A 223 8.86 20.32 2.15
C ASN A 223 7.80 20.42 3.26
N ASP A 224 6.88 21.34 3.13
CA ASP A 224 5.73 21.60 4.00
C ASP A 224 4.44 20.96 3.47
N ALA A 225 4.53 20.12 2.42
CA ALA A 225 3.37 19.39 1.91
C ALA A 225 2.74 18.57 3.03
N THR A 226 1.42 18.66 3.12
CA THR A 226 0.63 17.93 4.11
C THR A 226 0.26 16.56 3.55
N PRO A 227 0.40 15.48 4.33
CA PRO A 227 -0.14 14.18 3.97
C PRO A 227 -1.65 14.26 3.69
N PRO A 228 -2.19 13.40 2.82
CA PRO A 228 -3.62 13.38 2.60
C PRO A 228 -4.38 13.16 3.91
N ALA A 229 -5.51 13.85 4.05
CA ALA A 229 -6.40 13.64 5.19
C ALA A 229 -7.01 12.23 5.12
N GLY A 230 -7.16 11.58 6.27
CA GLY A 230 -7.84 10.28 6.38
C GLY A 230 -6.95 9.10 6.74
N LEU A 231 -5.63 9.24 6.66
CA LEU A 231 -4.73 8.23 7.22
C LEU A 231 -4.72 8.29 8.74
N VAL A 232 -5.11 7.21 9.34
CA VAL A 232 -4.83 7.01 10.76
C VAL A 232 -3.38 6.53 10.85
N ALA A 233 -2.53 7.35 11.46
CA ALA A 233 -1.20 6.92 11.85
C ALA A 233 -1.37 5.71 12.78
N LEU A 234 -0.92 4.55 12.34
CA LEU A 234 -0.85 3.37 13.18
C LEU A 234 0.41 3.57 14.05
N ALA A 235 0.24 4.30 15.13
CA ALA A 235 1.34 4.79 15.96
C ALA A 235 1.79 3.80 17.02
N ASP A 236 1.38 2.54 16.90
CA ASP A 236 1.59 1.56 17.94
C ASP A 236 2.67 0.56 17.51
N ARG A 237 3.71 0.48 18.35
CA ARG A 237 4.81 -0.49 18.19
C ARG A 237 4.26 -1.92 18.01
N GLU A 238 3.27 -2.28 18.82
CA GLU A 238 2.67 -3.59 18.79
C GLU A 238 1.99 -3.90 17.45
N LEU A 239 1.38 -2.89 16.82
CA LEU A 239 0.74 -3.06 15.52
C LEU A 239 1.74 -3.41 14.40
N ASP A 240 2.88 -2.73 14.35
CA ASP A 240 3.90 -3.02 13.34
C ASP A 240 4.51 -4.42 13.54
N GLU A 241 4.71 -4.84 14.79
CA GLU A 241 5.14 -6.21 15.09
C GLU A 241 4.09 -7.24 14.62
N LEU A 242 2.81 -6.97 14.87
CA LEU A 242 1.71 -7.87 14.47
C LEU A 242 1.53 -7.91 12.95
N VAL A 243 1.69 -6.79 12.25
CA VAL A 243 1.67 -6.73 10.78
C VAL A 243 2.85 -7.53 10.21
N GLY A 244 4.04 -7.35 10.76
CA GLY A 244 5.22 -8.11 10.37
C GLY A 244 5.02 -9.61 10.58
N TRP A 245 4.49 -10.00 11.72
CA TRP A 245 4.20 -11.39 12.03
C TRP A 245 3.12 -12.00 11.14
N ALA A 246 2.02 -11.30 10.92
CA ALA A 246 0.97 -11.78 10.01
C ALA A 246 1.48 -11.92 8.58
N SER A 247 2.36 -11.02 8.13
CA SER A 247 3.01 -11.12 6.83
C SER A 247 3.93 -12.32 6.72
N ASN A 248 4.70 -12.63 7.77
CA ASN A 248 5.57 -13.82 7.81
C ASN A 248 4.77 -15.12 7.85
N ASP A 249 3.65 -15.14 8.57
CA ASP A 249 2.75 -16.29 8.64
C ASP A 249 1.80 -16.37 7.42
N ASN A 250 1.94 -15.46 6.45
CA ASN A 250 1.07 -15.33 5.28
C ASN A 250 -0.43 -15.20 5.64
N ILE A 251 -0.74 -14.49 6.72
CA ILE A 251 -2.11 -14.23 7.15
C ILE A 251 -2.60 -12.93 6.50
N PRO A 252 -3.68 -12.93 5.73
CA PRO A 252 -4.21 -11.71 5.13
C PRO A 252 -4.83 -10.81 6.20
N LEU A 253 -4.24 -9.63 6.39
CA LEU A 253 -4.78 -8.57 7.24
C LEU A 253 -5.70 -7.65 6.44
N ILE A 254 -6.68 -8.24 5.78
CA ILE A 254 -7.66 -7.50 5.00
C ILE A 254 -8.78 -7.07 5.94
N ASP A 255 -8.95 -5.76 6.06
CA ASP A 255 -10.19 -5.18 6.54
C ASP A 255 -11.03 -4.78 5.33
N LEU A 256 -12.28 -5.17 5.30
CA LEU A 256 -13.16 -4.85 4.16
C LEU A 256 -13.46 -3.35 4.04
N GLY A 257 -13.02 -2.54 5.00
CA GLY A 257 -13.26 -1.09 4.97
C GLY A 257 -14.74 -0.71 4.98
N LEU A 258 -15.60 -1.66 5.34
CA LEU A 258 -17.04 -1.43 5.40
C LEU A 258 -17.36 -0.58 6.63
N VAL A 259 -17.83 0.63 6.41
CA VAL A 259 -18.12 1.60 7.45
C VAL A 259 -19.56 1.46 7.91
N ALA A 260 -19.76 1.01 9.15
CA ALA A 260 -21.06 1.13 9.79
C ALA A 260 -21.16 2.55 10.40
N PRO A 261 -22.11 3.39 9.96
CA PRO A 261 -22.34 4.67 10.62
C PRO A 261 -22.84 4.45 12.05
N ALA A 262 -22.44 5.33 12.96
CA ALA A 262 -22.97 5.33 14.32
C ALA A 262 -24.49 5.56 14.26
N GLY A 263 -25.28 4.60 14.74
CA GLY A 263 -26.73 4.66 14.88
C GLY A 263 -27.52 3.88 13.83
N ASP A 264 -27.34 4.10 12.54
CA ASP A 264 -28.03 3.36 11.47
C ASP A 264 -27.03 2.53 10.66
N ALA A 265 -27.06 1.22 10.85
CA ALA A 265 -26.19 0.27 10.15
C ALA A 265 -26.76 -0.17 8.77
N SER A 266 -27.88 0.36 8.30
CA SER A 266 -28.52 -0.12 7.07
C SER A 266 -27.67 0.08 5.83
N ALA A 267 -26.93 1.19 5.73
CA ALA A 267 -25.98 1.43 4.64
C ALA A 267 -24.83 0.41 4.66
N PHE A 268 -24.28 0.10 5.83
CA PHE A 268 -23.26 -0.92 6.02
C PHE A 268 -23.76 -2.30 5.56
N TRP A 269 -24.94 -2.71 5.99
CA TRP A 269 -25.52 -4.01 5.59
C TRP A 269 -25.86 -4.05 4.10
N SER A 270 -26.26 -2.92 3.53
CA SER A 270 -26.44 -2.80 2.08
C SER A 270 -25.15 -3.02 1.34
N ASP A 271 -24.03 -2.50 1.83
CA ASP A 271 -22.70 -2.69 1.23
C ASP A 271 -22.22 -4.13 1.36
N VAL A 272 -22.40 -4.75 2.51
CA VAL A 272 -22.07 -6.17 2.71
C VAL A 272 -22.81 -7.03 1.67
N ARG A 273 -24.12 -6.85 1.52
CA ARG A 273 -24.93 -7.59 0.54
C ARG A 273 -24.54 -7.30 -0.90
N ARG A 274 -24.22 -6.04 -1.24
CA ARG A 274 -23.79 -5.65 -2.58
C ARG A 274 -22.50 -6.33 -3.01
N HIS A 275 -21.62 -6.67 -2.06
CA HIS A 275 -20.40 -7.44 -2.32
C HIS A 275 -20.62 -8.95 -2.31
N GLY A 276 -21.88 -9.41 -2.21
CA GLY A 276 -22.19 -10.85 -2.17
C GLY A 276 -21.74 -11.55 -0.88
N LEU A 277 -21.54 -10.76 0.20
CA LEU A 277 -21.05 -11.28 1.47
C LEU A 277 -22.24 -11.61 2.39
N THR A 278 -22.04 -12.60 3.25
CA THR A 278 -23.02 -13.00 4.27
C THR A 278 -22.52 -12.62 5.65
N LEU A 279 -23.37 -11.99 6.46
CA LEU A 279 -23.02 -11.66 7.82
C LEU A 279 -23.11 -12.90 8.70
N GLY A 280 -22.01 -13.30 9.32
CA GLY A 280 -21.97 -14.48 10.18
C GLY A 280 -22.93 -14.42 11.37
N SER A 281 -23.18 -13.23 11.92
CA SER A 281 -24.12 -13.02 13.03
C SER A 281 -25.60 -13.14 12.63
N GLU A 282 -25.94 -13.07 11.35
CA GLU A 282 -27.29 -13.25 10.82
C GLU A 282 -27.63 -14.71 10.51
N LEU A 283 -26.62 -15.60 10.55
CA LEU A 283 -26.82 -17.01 10.27
C LEU A 283 -27.31 -17.73 11.54
N PRO A 284 -28.38 -18.52 11.45
CA PRO A 284 -28.78 -19.39 12.54
C PRO A 284 -27.66 -20.36 12.93
N ALA A 285 -27.57 -20.70 14.20
CA ALA A 285 -26.61 -21.69 14.68
C ALA A 285 -26.74 -23.00 13.86
N GLY A 286 -25.64 -23.42 13.25
CA GLY A 286 -25.60 -24.61 12.38
C GLY A 286 -25.94 -24.37 10.90
N ALA A 287 -26.40 -23.18 10.52
CA ALA A 287 -26.73 -22.89 9.11
C ALA A 287 -25.52 -22.80 8.18
N LEU A 288 -24.32 -22.51 8.73
CA LEU A 288 -23.08 -22.45 7.95
C LEU A 288 -22.80 -23.74 7.17
N ALA A 289 -23.18 -24.89 7.70
CA ALA A 289 -23.02 -26.18 7.03
C ALA A 289 -23.83 -26.28 5.73
N ASN A 290 -24.88 -25.47 5.58
CA ASN A 290 -25.74 -25.43 4.39
C ASN A 290 -25.29 -24.43 3.34
N TYR A 291 -24.20 -23.68 3.60
CA TYR A 291 -23.65 -22.66 2.70
C TYR A 291 -22.17 -22.91 2.38
N PRO A 292 -21.81 -24.09 1.82
CA PRO A 292 -20.44 -24.36 1.43
C PRO A 292 -19.99 -23.36 0.36
N GLY A 293 -18.82 -22.77 0.54
CA GLY A 293 -18.26 -21.75 -0.36
C GLY A 293 -18.77 -20.33 -0.15
N SER A 294 -19.64 -20.09 0.85
CA SER A 294 -20.03 -18.72 1.23
C SER A 294 -18.90 -17.94 1.90
N VAL A 295 -19.01 -16.63 1.88
CA VAL A 295 -18.09 -15.75 2.61
C VAL A 295 -18.79 -15.28 3.90
N VAL A 296 -18.15 -15.56 5.03
CA VAL A 296 -18.63 -15.16 6.36
C VAL A 296 -17.87 -13.91 6.79
N VAL A 297 -18.59 -12.80 6.93
CA VAL A 297 -18.01 -11.56 7.47
C VAL A 297 -18.08 -11.61 8.99
N VAL A 298 -16.91 -11.47 9.61
CA VAL A 298 -16.77 -11.38 11.07
C VAL A 298 -16.51 -9.93 11.43
N VAL A 299 -17.47 -9.32 12.14
CA VAL A 299 -17.35 -7.94 12.62
C VAL A 299 -16.77 -7.97 14.03
N ASP A 300 -15.62 -7.33 14.20
CA ASP A 300 -14.90 -7.25 15.49
C ASP A 300 -14.87 -5.83 16.08
N ALA A 301 -15.85 -5.01 15.70
CA ALA A 301 -15.95 -3.61 16.15
C ALA A 301 -16.12 -3.46 17.67
N ALA A 302 -16.82 -4.39 18.30
CA ALA A 302 -17.21 -4.31 19.72
C ALA A 302 -16.41 -5.24 20.64
N GLY A 303 -15.45 -6.01 20.12
CA GLY A 303 -14.69 -6.96 20.92
C GLY A 303 -13.93 -7.99 20.08
N PRO A 304 -13.35 -9.01 20.73
CA PRO A 304 -12.62 -10.05 20.02
C PRO A 304 -13.54 -10.86 19.10
N PRO A 305 -13.00 -11.34 17.95
CA PRO A 305 -13.77 -12.18 17.04
C PRO A 305 -14.32 -13.44 17.71
N ASN A 306 -15.52 -13.84 17.32
CA ASN A 306 -16.14 -15.08 17.82
C ASN A 306 -15.39 -16.31 17.26
N ILE A 307 -14.65 -17.00 18.13
CA ILE A 307 -13.81 -18.15 17.78
C ILE A 307 -14.65 -19.33 17.29
N ASP A 308 -15.83 -19.55 17.87
CA ASP A 308 -16.68 -20.67 17.49
C ASP A 308 -17.29 -20.45 16.09
N LEU A 309 -17.62 -19.19 15.76
CA LEU A 309 -18.00 -18.81 14.40
C LEU A 309 -16.87 -19.08 13.38
N LEU A 310 -15.63 -18.73 13.72
CA LEU A 310 -14.47 -18.99 12.88
C LEU A 310 -14.24 -20.49 12.65
N LYS A 311 -14.36 -21.31 13.72
CA LYS A 311 -14.27 -22.76 13.61
C LYS A 311 -15.38 -23.37 12.78
N ALA A 312 -16.63 -22.87 12.96
CA ALA A 312 -17.79 -23.32 12.20
C ALA A 312 -17.65 -22.96 10.70
N ALA A 313 -17.18 -21.75 10.40
CA ALA A 313 -16.90 -21.32 9.01
C ALA A 313 -15.87 -22.24 8.35
N LYS A 314 -14.77 -22.54 9.02
CA LYS A 314 -13.75 -23.47 8.53
C LYS A 314 -14.32 -24.87 8.30
N ALA A 315 -15.06 -25.40 9.25
CA ALA A 315 -15.66 -26.74 9.15
C ALA A 315 -16.66 -26.85 7.99
N ALA A 316 -17.36 -25.75 7.67
CA ALA A 316 -18.29 -25.65 6.55
C ALA A 316 -17.60 -25.39 5.20
N GLY A 317 -16.28 -25.17 5.17
CA GLY A 317 -15.55 -24.75 3.95
C GLY A 317 -15.88 -23.33 3.49
N ALA A 318 -16.47 -22.51 4.36
CA ALA A 318 -16.73 -21.11 4.09
C ALA A 318 -15.45 -20.28 4.18
N LYS A 319 -15.37 -19.20 3.40
CA LYS A 319 -14.29 -18.21 3.49
C LYS A 319 -14.61 -17.20 4.59
N VAL A 320 -13.58 -16.72 5.27
CA VAL A 320 -13.69 -15.71 6.34
C VAL A 320 -13.18 -14.38 5.84
N ALA A 321 -13.93 -13.32 6.13
CA ALA A 321 -13.50 -11.95 5.96
C ALA A 321 -13.72 -11.18 7.26
N PHE A 322 -12.85 -10.21 7.56
CA PHE A 322 -12.99 -9.37 8.75
C PHE A 322 -13.45 -7.96 8.39
N SER A 323 -14.20 -7.36 9.29
CA SER A 323 -14.55 -5.95 9.22
C SER A 323 -14.44 -5.32 10.61
N SER A 324 -13.80 -4.17 10.69
CA SER A 324 -13.78 -3.33 11.88
C SER A 324 -15.09 -2.58 12.15
N GLY A 325 -16.12 -2.82 11.33
CA GLY A 325 -17.43 -2.23 11.51
C GLY A 325 -17.46 -0.70 11.41
N GLY A 326 -16.51 -0.13 10.67
CA GLY A 326 -16.40 1.32 10.46
C GLY A 326 -15.58 2.06 11.50
N ALA A 327 -14.90 1.34 12.39
CA ALA A 327 -13.80 1.99 13.10
C ALA A 327 -12.79 2.50 12.10
N THR A 328 -12.45 3.77 12.18
CA THR A 328 -11.51 4.45 11.28
C THR A 328 -10.08 3.90 11.40
N SER A 329 -9.83 3.06 12.39
CA SER A 329 -8.55 2.37 12.59
C SER A 329 -8.76 1.00 13.22
N VAL A 330 -8.02 0.02 12.73
CA VAL A 330 -7.76 -1.21 13.48
C VAL A 330 -6.64 -0.86 14.45
N ASP A 331 -6.93 -0.72 15.73
CA ASP A 331 -5.92 -0.53 16.75
C ASP A 331 -5.16 -1.84 17.03
N ALA A 332 -4.01 -1.74 17.71
CA ALA A 332 -3.16 -2.89 17.99
C ALA A 332 -3.87 -3.95 18.83
N ALA A 333 -4.69 -3.56 19.79
CA ALA A 333 -5.40 -4.50 20.66
C ALA A 333 -6.41 -5.32 19.85
N ARG A 334 -7.17 -4.69 18.94
CA ARG A 334 -8.09 -5.37 18.04
C ARG A 334 -7.37 -6.32 17.10
N LEU A 335 -6.29 -5.87 16.46
CA LEU A 335 -5.52 -6.72 15.56
C LEU A 335 -4.94 -7.93 16.30
N LYS A 336 -4.41 -7.74 17.51
CA LYS A 336 -3.92 -8.83 18.35
C LYS A 336 -5.01 -9.84 18.68
N ALA A 337 -6.19 -9.36 19.08
CA ALA A 337 -7.35 -10.21 19.36
C ALA A 337 -7.78 -10.99 18.10
N ARG A 338 -7.80 -10.35 16.93
CA ARG A 338 -8.10 -10.96 15.63
C ARG A 338 -7.09 -12.06 15.30
N LEU A 339 -5.80 -11.78 15.39
CA LEU A 339 -4.74 -12.75 15.10
C LEU A 339 -4.76 -13.92 16.10
N GLN A 340 -5.03 -13.66 17.37
CA GLN A 340 -5.18 -14.71 18.37
C GLN A 340 -6.39 -15.61 18.07
N ALA A 341 -7.52 -15.04 17.66
CA ALA A 341 -8.70 -15.80 17.27
C ALA A 341 -8.44 -16.66 16.03
N ILE A 342 -7.74 -16.12 15.02
CA ILE A 342 -7.30 -16.83 13.81
C ILE A 342 -6.46 -18.05 14.21
N LYS A 343 -5.44 -17.88 15.07
CA LYS A 343 -4.60 -18.99 15.56
C LYS A 343 -5.40 -20.03 16.33
N THR A 344 -6.27 -19.59 17.23
CA THR A 344 -7.10 -20.48 18.04
C THR A 344 -8.08 -21.29 17.19
N ALA A 345 -8.65 -20.68 16.15
CA ALA A 345 -9.50 -21.35 15.17
C ALA A 345 -8.70 -22.16 14.13
N ARG A 346 -7.37 -22.07 14.14
CA ARG A 346 -6.47 -22.73 13.17
C ARG A 346 -6.79 -22.39 11.72
N LEU A 347 -7.14 -21.13 11.44
CA LEU A 347 -7.35 -20.66 10.08
C LEU A 347 -6.01 -20.52 9.36
N GLY A 348 -5.93 -21.01 8.12
CA GLY A 348 -4.82 -20.79 7.20
C GLY A 348 -5.21 -19.86 6.07
N TRP A 349 -4.25 -19.57 5.17
CA TRP A 349 -4.47 -18.68 4.03
C TRP A 349 -5.73 -19.02 3.23
N ASN A 350 -5.96 -20.31 2.96
CA ASN A 350 -7.08 -20.78 2.16
C ASN A 350 -8.45 -20.64 2.83
N ASP A 351 -8.50 -20.31 4.11
CA ASP A 351 -9.74 -20.09 4.84
C ASP A 351 -10.23 -18.64 4.72
N PHE A 352 -9.42 -17.75 4.12
CA PHE A 352 -9.78 -16.33 3.98
C PHE A 352 -10.34 -16.00 2.60
N TRP A 353 -11.31 -15.10 2.60
CA TRP A 353 -11.77 -14.46 1.38
C TRP A 353 -10.80 -13.32 1.00
N VAL A 354 -10.36 -13.33 -0.26
CA VAL A 354 -9.46 -12.32 -0.80
C VAL A 354 -10.12 -11.71 -2.03
N PRO A 355 -10.39 -10.39 -2.04
CA PRO A 355 -11.02 -9.74 -3.19
C PRO A 355 -10.28 -10.05 -4.49
N GLY A 356 -11.03 -10.49 -5.52
CA GLY A 356 -10.49 -10.81 -6.84
C GLY A 356 -9.82 -12.18 -6.99
N LYS A 357 -9.76 -12.99 -5.93
CA LYS A 357 -9.19 -14.38 -6.00
C LYS A 357 -10.23 -15.49 -5.81
N ASN A 358 -11.46 -15.15 -5.43
CA ASN A 358 -12.52 -16.12 -5.14
C ASN A 358 -13.71 -15.91 -6.07
#